data_218f30fc057be75f7477e1d5279f224c
#
_entry.id   218f30fc057be75f7477e1d5279f224c
#
_cell.length_a   1.000
_cell.length_b   1.000
_cell.length_c   1.000
_cell.angle_alpha   90.00
_cell.angle_beta   90.00
_cell.angle_gamma   90.00
#
_symmetry.space_group_name_H-M   'P 1'
#
loop_
_entity.id
_entity.type
_entity.pdbx_description
1 polymer ?
#
loop_
_entity_poly.entity_id
_entity_poly.type
_entity_poly.pdbx_seq_one_letter_code
_entity_poly.pdbx_strand_id
1 'polypeptide(L)' 'MKDNQYMMYAEDISKELGISKGYAYKIIKELNRELKEAGFIVVSGRVPRAFWETKFYGSRTELETV' A
#
# COMPACT_ATOMS: atom_id res chain seq x y z
N MET A 1 4.24 -9.50 15.67
CA MET A 1 3.73 -9.72 15.22
C MET A 1 2.95 -9.29 14.21
N LYS A 2 1.93 -8.74 14.27
CA LYS A 2 1.23 -8.29 13.24
C LYS A 2 2.00 -7.34 12.53
N ASP A 3 2.94 -6.79 13.06
CA ASP A 3 3.72 -5.84 12.40
C ASP A 3 4.44 -6.47 11.29
N ASN A 4 4.59 -7.77 11.26
CA ASN A 4 5.32 -8.42 10.21
C ASN A 4 4.44 -8.90 9.11
N GLN A 5 3.26 -8.40 9.05
CA GLN A 5 2.35 -8.79 8.01
C GLN A 5 2.94 -8.46 6.65
N TYR A 6 3.04 -9.44 5.80
CA TYR A 6 3.63 -9.26 4.49
C TYR A 6 2.74 -8.44 3.57
N MET A 7 1.44 -8.64 3.65
CA MET A 7 0.50 -7.93 2.79
C MET A 7 -0.26 -6.86 3.54
N MET A 8 -0.56 -5.77 2.86
CA MET A 8 -1.39 -4.72 3.41
C MET A 8 -2.76 -4.85 2.79
N TYR A 9 -3.78 -4.83 3.62
CA TYR A 9 -5.15 -4.92 3.15
C TYR A 9 -5.78 -3.54 3.13
N ALA A 10 -6.92 -3.41 2.46
CA ALA A 10 -7.59 -2.12 2.38
C ALA A 10 -7.86 -1.55 3.76
N GLU A 11 -8.21 -2.42 4.69
CA GLU A 11 -8.49 -1.97 6.03
C GLU A 11 -7.27 -1.35 6.68
N ASP A 12 -6.11 -1.96 6.46
CA ASP A 12 -4.87 -1.45 7.02
C ASP A 12 -4.53 -0.09 6.42
N ILE A 13 -4.67 0.03 5.12
CA ILE A 13 -4.34 1.27 4.43
C ILE A 13 -5.31 2.35 4.83
N SER A 14 -6.57 2.01 4.97
CA SER A 14 -7.58 2.94 5.37
C SER A 14 -7.23 3.55 6.73
N LYS A 15 -6.76 2.74 7.66
CA LYS A 15 -6.40 3.23 8.96
C LYS A 15 -5.11 4.04 8.93
N GLU A 16 -4.14 3.57 8.17
CA GLU A 16 -2.87 4.26 8.08
C GLU A 16 -3.01 5.65 7.52
N LEU A 17 -3.81 5.80 6.49
CA LEU A 17 -3.94 7.07 5.81
C LEU A 17 -5.14 7.89 6.27
N GLY A 18 -6.01 7.31 7.07
CA GLY A 18 -7.21 8.01 7.49
C GLY A 18 -8.17 8.25 6.36
N ILE A 19 -8.32 7.30 5.47
CA ILE A 19 -9.21 7.42 4.32
C ILE A 19 -10.23 6.31 4.33
N SER A 20 -11.21 6.40 3.46
CA SER A 20 -12.26 5.40 3.41
C SER A 20 -11.70 4.09 2.86
N LYS A 21 -12.37 3.00 3.17
CA LYS A 21 -11.98 1.71 2.68
C LYS A 21 -12.11 1.66 1.15
N GLY A 22 -13.13 2.30 0.61
CA GLY A 22 -13.31 2.32 -0.82
C GLY A 22 -12.13 2.96 -1.53
N TYR A 23 -11.63 4.04 -0.97
CA TYR A 23 -10.50 4.72 -1.55
C TYR A 23 -9.24 3.87 -1.39
N ALA A 24 -9.14 3.16 -0.25
CA ALA A 24 -8.00 2.29 -0.05
C ALA A 24 -7.97 1.18 -1.10
N TYR A 25 -9.14 0.66 -1.46
CA TYR A 25 -9.20 -0.36 -2.51
C TYR A 25 -8.72 0.20 -3.84
N LYS A 26 -9.03 1.45 -4.09
CA LYS A 26 -8.58 2.06 -5.32
C LYS A 26 -7.07 2.15 -5.35
N ILE A 27 -6.48 2.53 -4.24
CA ILE A 27 -5.04 2.64 -4.14
C ILE A 27 -4.40 1.27 -4.37
N ILE A 28 -4.95 0.24 -3.75
CA ILE A 28 -4.42 -1.10 -3.91
C ILE A 28 -4.47 -1.52 -5.37
N LYS A 29 -5.57 -1.20 -6.03
CA LYS A 29 -5.73 -1.57 -7.42
C LYS A 29 -4.65 -0.92 -8.28
N GLU A 30 -4.36 0.35 -8.02
CA GLU A 30 -3.34 1.05 -8.77
C GLU A 30 -1.95 0.47 -8.52
N LEU A 31 -1.66 0.19 -7.27
CA LEU A 31 -0.35 -0.36 -6.92
C LEU A 31 -0.17 -1.74 -7.52
N ASN A 32 -1.23 -2.54 -7.49
CA ASN A 32 -1.14 -3.87 -8.07
C ASN A 32 -0.98 -3.82 -9.58
N ARG A 33 -1.56 -2.81 -10.21
CA ARG A 33 -1.40 -2.67 -11.64
C ARG A 33 0.07 -2.42 -11.97
N GLU A 34 0.71 -1.57 -11.19
CA GLU A 34 2.12 -1.28 -11.41
C GLU A 34 2.98 -2.53 -11.21
N LEU A 35 2.67 -3.29 -10.16
CA LEU A 35 3.42 -4.50 -9.90
C LEU A 35 3.26 -5.51 -11.02
N LYS A 36 2.04 -5.64 -11.50
CA LYS A 36 1.78 -6.60 -12.57
C LYS A 36 2.50 -6.20 -13.84
N GLU A 37 2.53 -4.91 -14.13
CA GLU A 37 3.22 -4.43 -15.31
C GLU A 37 4.71 -4.66 -15.20
N ALA A 38 5.23 -4.69 -14.00
CA ALA A 38 6.64 -4.93 -13.77
C ALA A 38 6.97 -6.43 -13.74
N GLY A 39 5.97 -7.27 -13.93
CA GLY A 39 6.22 -8.69 -14.00
C GLY A 39 6.02 -9.47 -12.71
N PHE A 40 5.43 -8.84 -11.71
CA PHE A 40 5.23 -9.52 -10.45
C PHE A 40 3.83 -10.11 -10.36
N ILE A 41 3.68 -11.09 -9.49
CA ILE A 41 2.39 -11.70 -9.26
C ILE A 41 1.67 -10.87 -8.22
N VAL A 42 0.41 -10.53 -8.47
CA VAL A 42 -0.35 -9.73 -7.53
C VAL A 42 -1.57 -10.50 -7.05
N VAL A 43 -2.07 -10.11 -5.89
CA VAL A 43 -3.25 -10.71 -5.33
C VAL A 43 -4.28 -9.61 -5.14
N SER A 44 -5.48 -9.83 -5.67
CA SER A 44 -6.54 -8.85 -5.62
C SER A 44 -6.86 -8.43 -4.20
N GLY A 45 -7.06 -7.16 -3.99
CA GLY A 45 -7.48 -6.67 -2.68
C GLY A 45 -6.40 -6.47 -1.65
N ARG A 46 -5.15 -6.72 -1.99
CA ARG A 46 -4.07 -6.50 -1.06
C ARG A 46 -2.80 -6.23 -1.83
N VAL A 47 -1.82 -5.65 -1.17
CA VAL A 47 -0.56 -5.28 -1.81
C VAL A 47 0.57 -5.58 -0.85
N PRO A 48 1.76 -5.97 -1.34
CA PRO A 48 2.88 -6.23 -0.45
C PRO A 48 3.25 -4.99 0.34
N ARG A 49 3.47 -5.16 1.63
CA ARG A 49 3.81 -4.03 2.47
C ARG A 49 5.07 -3.32 1.98
N ALA A 50 6.04 -4.08 1.52
CA ALA A 50 7.29 -3.49 1.07
C ALA A 50 7.06 -2.53 -0.09
N PHE A 51 6.18 -2.90 -1.02
CA PHE A 51 5.91 -2.03 -2.16
C PHE A 51 5.09 -0.82 -1.72
N TRP A 52 4.11 -1.05 -0.85
CA TRP A 52 3.31 0.03 -0.34
C TRP A 52 4.18 1.06 0.35
N GLU A 53 5.15 0.61 1.12
CA GLU A 53 6.00 1.52 1.86
C GLU A 53 6.90 2.34 0.96
N THR A 54 7.29 1.80 -0.18
CA THR A 54 8.12 2.58 -1.08
C THR A 54 7.33 3.73 -1.67
N LYS A 55 6.01 3.56 -1.80
CA LYS A 55 5.19 4.60 -2.41
C LYS A 55 4.77 5.69 -1.42
N PHE A 56 4.50 5.30 -0.19
CA PHE A 56 3.99 6.26 0.79
C PHE A 56 5.00 6.62 1.86
N TYR A 57 5.89 5.71 2.13
CA TYR A 57 6.89 5.95 3.15
C TYR A 57 7.79 7.10 2.74
N GLY A 58 8.19 7.13 1.50
CA GLY A 58 9.06 8.19 1.04
C GLY A 58 8.42 9.54 1.19
N SER A 59 7.14 9.63 0.86
CA SER A 59 6.43 10.87 0.99
C SER A 59 6.40 11.33 2.40
N ARG A 60 6.11 10.43 3.32
CA ARG A 60 6.02 10.78 4.69
C ARG A 60 7.35 11.24 5.22
N THR A 61 8.41 10.57 4.81
CA THR A 61 9.74 10.93 5.25
C THR A 61 10.09 12.31 4.75
N GLU A 62 9.74 12.61 3.55
CA GLU A 62 10.02 13.91 3.02
C GLU A 62 9.32 14.98 3.79
N LEU A 63 8.11 14.75 4.19
CA LEU A 63 7.38 15.71 4.95
C LEU A 63 8.07 15.98 6.26
N GLU A 64 8.63 14.97 6.84
CA GLU A 64 9.31 15.16 8.10
C GLU A 64 10.61 15.88 7.97
N THR A 65 11.31 15.66 6.89
CA THR A 65 12.58 16.32 6.74
C THR A 65 12.42 17.72 6.29
N VAL A 66 11.36 18.05 5.67
CA VAL A 66 11.13 19.38 5.23
C VAL A 66 10.51 20.21 6.33
#